data_ab9643bcf92f20f48a513ff7a043847d
#
_entry.id   ab9643bcf92f20f48a513ff7a043847d
#
_cell.length_a   1.000
_cell.length_b   1.000
_cell.length_c   1.000
_cell.angle_alpha   90.00
_cell.angle_beta   90.00
_cell.angle_gamma   90.00
#
_symmetry.space_group_name_H-M   'P 1'
#
loop_
_entity.id
_entity.type
_entity.pdbx_description
1 polymer ?
#
loop_
_entity_poly.entity_id
_entity_poly.type
_entity_poly.pdbx_seq_one_letter_code
_entity_poly.pdbx_strand_id
1 'polypeptide(L)'
;MPALLDIIYSSDASPAAPDFLGYAFQGSDLVISAEGYADFIAAGHDFLRDSDGCYLHVHPLASGERLFSTDFHGYFPLFYYRHDTHWLVSPSFEVLARAAHQRGLPLTLRDHQLQAWSSPAPLTQMPVSACTPFNEIDMLSYDQEIITGPSGLRLRQRRRNVSADSYADALAGLIATWGGRILTILDGGMAIRADLSGGVDSRTVLAVIYWTLQSAGRLDLLSSDSIFVNSHPGMIGDYEVASSISQKLGFPLNNPQRRPYVMASDDEAFATWKQYNLARYSPHILPLTTLDSAIVTFNGVGGEEHRPFYERFGRGSLGQYIAAYRATFPDMLAFGRWMGDLHEDIDLPVPPYDHRMPAAIRHY
;
A
#
# COMPACT_ATOMS: atom_id res chain seq x y z
N MET A 1 -9.65 8.14 11.31
CA MET A 1 -8.61 8.10 10.24
C MET A 1 -8.27 9.45 9.59
N PRO A 2 -9.11 10.48 9.47
CA PRO A 2 -8.67 11.77 8.90
C PRO A 2 -7.45 12.40 9.60
N ALA A 3 -7.31 12.23 10.90
CA ALA A 3 -6.22 12.83 11.69
C ALA A 3 -4.82 12.23 11.41
N LEU A 4 -4.71 11.06 10.78
CA LEU A 4 -3.42 10.41 10.50
C LEU A 4 -2.66 11.08 9.33
N LEU A 5 -3.36 11.79 8.47
CA LEU A 5 -2.79 12.39 7.27
C LEU A 5 -2.30 13.82 7.47
N ASP A 6 -2.75 14.51 8.52
CA ASP A 6 -2.33 15.88 8.85
C ASP A 6 -0.99 15.94 9.61
N ILE A 7 -0.25 14.81 9.65
CA ILE A 7 1.00 14.70 10.40
C ILE A 7 2.16 15.19 9.56
N ILE A 8 2.98 16.07 10.15
CA ILE A 8 4.20 16.57 9.56
C ILE A 8 5.35 16.47 10.58
N TYR A 9 6.43 15.86 10.15
CA TYR A 9 7.71 15.90 10.81
C TYR A 9 8.59 16.94 10.10
N SER A 10 9.35 17.72 10.83
CA SER A 10 10.16 18.80 10.24
C SER A 10 11.48 19.04 10.97
N SER A 11 12.38 19.74 10.28
CA SER A 11 13.63 20.22 10.86
C SER A 11 13.44 21.24 11.99
N ASP A 12 12.33 22.00 11.97
CA ASP A 12 12.15 23.19 12.81
C ASP A 12 11.34 22.91 14.08
N ALA A 13 10.74 21.73 14.19
CA ALA A 13 9.89 21.40 15.33
C ALA A 13 10.36 20.12 16.02
N SER A 14 10.48 20.17 17.33
CA SER A 14 10.46 18.97 18.15
C SER A 14 9.00 18.52 18.22
N PRO A 15 8.60 17.44 17.61
CA PRO A 15 7.20 17.17 17.44
C PRO A 15 6.61 16.35 18.59
N ALA A 16 5.38 16.66 18.90
CA ALA A 16 4.44 15.73 19.47
C ALA A 16 3.89 14.74 18.41
N ALA A 17 4.63 14.47 17.31
CA ALA A 17 4.21 13.54 16.30
C ALA A 17 4.49 12.11 16.78
N PRO A 18 3.57 11.18 16.59
CA PRO A 18 3.69 9.83 17.11
C PRO A 18 4.84 9.05 16.44
N ASP A 19 5.51 8.19 17.22
CA ASP A 19 6.59 7.33 16.70
C ASP A 19 6.08 6.17 15.87
N PHE A 20 4.78 5.89 15.90
CA PHE A 20 4.14 4.84 15.12
C PHE A 20 2.77 5.28 14.58
N LEU A 21 2.51 4.95 13.32
CA LEU A 21 1.22 5.17 12.64
C LEU A 21 0.84 3.91 11.87
N GLY A 22 -0.45 3.61 11.82
CA GLY A 22 -0.97 2.47 11.07
C GLY A 22 -1.05 1.19 11.88
N TYR A 23 -0.77 0.05 11.25
CA TYR A 23 -0.76 -1.26 11.91
C TYR A 23 0.36 -2.16 11.41
N ALA A 24 0.87 -3.03 12.27
CA ALA A 24 1.91 -4.01 11.94
C ALA A 24 1.61 -5.37 12.58
N PHE A 25 1.96 -6.44 11.86
CA PHE A 25 2.00 -7.78 12.42
C PHE A 25 3.39 -8.07 12.98
N GLN A 26 3.46 -8.30 14.30
CA GLN A 26 4.68 -8.62 15.01
C GLN A 26 4.64 -10.10 15.45
N GLY A 27 4.99 -10.99 14.50
CA GLY A 27 4.76 -12.43 14.69
C GLY A 27 3.27 -12.76 14.78
N SER A 28 2.81 -13.21 15.94
CA SER A 28 1.40 -13.47 16.24
C SER A 28 0.64 -12.24 16.73
N ASP A 29 1.33 -11.14 17.03
CA ASP A 29 0.69 -9.97 17.62
C ASP A 29 0.30 -8.97 16.52
N LEU A 30 -0.79 -8.24 16.75
CA LEU A 30 -1.24 -7.16 15.89
C LEU A 30 -1.15 -5.83 16.65
N VAL A 31 -0.19 -5.01 16.26
CA VAL A 31 0.03 -3.67 16.82
C VAL A 31 -0.75 -2.68 15.98
N ILE A 32 -1.69 -1.93 16.58
CA ILE A 32 -2.51 -0.93 15.90
C ILE A 32 -2.36 0.40 16.60
N SER A 33 -2.09 1.46 15.86
CA SER A 33 -1.95 2.85 16.32
C SER A 33 -0.73 3.11 17.23
N ALA A 34 -0.50 4.37 17.53
CA ALA A 34 0.58 4.79 18.45
C ALA A 34 0.38 4.25 19.88
N GLU A 35 -0.88 4.13 20.32
CA GLU A 35 -1.20 3.59 21.64
C GLU A 35 -0.85 2.11 21.72
N GLY A 36 -1.33 1.29 20.75
CA GLY A 36 -0.99 -0.13 20.72
C GLY A 36 0.51 -0.39 20.56
N TYR A 37 1.23 0.50 19.85
CA TYR A 37 2.69 0.44 19.79
C TYR A 37 3.32 0.74 21.15
N ALA A 38 2.85 1.75 21.87
CA ALA A 38 3.36 2.08 23.20
C ALA A 38 3.14 0.93 24.19
N ASP A 39 1.96 0.30 24.16
CA ASP A 39 1.63 -0.86 24.98
C ASP A 39 2.51 -2.06 24.66
N PHE A 40 2.76 -2.31 23.37
CA PHE A 40 3.63 -3.40 22.91
C PHE A 40 5.07 -3.22 23.42
N ILE A 41 5.63 -2.03 23.33
CA ILE A 41 6.97 -1.70 23.85
C ILE A 41 6.98 -1.75 25.37
N ALA A 42 5.95 -1.23 26.06
CA ALA A 42 5.85 -1.26 27.52
C ALA A 42 5.75 -2.69 28.09
N ALA A 43 5.20 -3.63 27.31
CA ALA A 43 5.21 -5.07 27.63
C ALA A 43 6.59 -5.73 27.48
N GLY A 44 7.61 -4.99 27.02
CA GLY A 44 8.99 -5.48 26.88
C GLY A 44 9.27 -6.15 25.54
N HIS A 45 8.44 -5.96 24.54
CA HIS A 45 8.65 -6.52 23.21
C HIS A 45 9.49 -5.57 22.33
N ASP A 46 10.36 -6.17 21.53
CA ASP A 46 11.11 -5.44 20.49
C ASP A 46 10.31 -5.36 19.20
N PHE A 47 10.17 -4.15 18.63
CA PHE A 47 9.48 -3.97 17.36
C PHE A 47 10.38 -4.35 16.20
N LEU A 48 9.95 -5.37 15.44
CA LEU A 48 10.62 -5.82 14.22
C LEU A 48 10.26 -4.90 13.06
N ARG A 49 11.23 -4.17 12.53
CA ARG A 49 11.04 -3.21 11.44
C ARG A 49 10.82 -4.00 10.16
N ASP A 50 10.86 -4.62 9.48
CA ASP A 50 10.59 -5.41 8.26
C ASP A 50 9.37 -6.32 8.39
N SER A 51 8.42 -5.96 9.26
CA SER A 51 7.19 -6.71 9.42
C SER A 51 6.14 -6.29 8.39
N ASP A 52 5.22 -7.19 8.14
CA ASP A 52 4.06 -6.90 7.30
C ASP A 52 3.07 -5.99 8.02
N GLY A 53 2.36 -5.22 7.24
CA GLY A 53 1.36 -4.28 7.73
C GLY A 53 1.14 -3.15 6.75
N CYS A 54 0.70 -2.03 7.29
CA CYS A 54 0.68 -0.73 6.62
C CYS A 54 0.98 0.31 7.69
N TYR A 55 2.25 0.68 7.83
CA TYR A 55 2.69 1.52 8.95
C TYR A 55 3.87 2.43 8.59
N LEU A 56 3.98 3.50 9.37
CA LEU A 56 5.19 4.30 9.55
C LEU A 56 5.72 4.07 10.96
N HIS A 57 6.98 3.76 11.10
CA HIS A 57 7.70 3.70 12.37
C HIS A 57 8.83 4.73 12.38
N VAL A 58 8.83 5.61 13.36
CA VAL A 58 9.86 6.63 13.58
C VAL A 58 10.70 6.24 14.79
N HIS A 59 11.93 5.87 14.55
CA HIS A 59 12.83 5.36 15.57
C HIS A 59 13.98 6.33 15.87
N PRO A 60 14.20 6.72 17.13
CA PRO A 60 15.37 7.51 17.50
C PRO A 60 16.64 6.67 17.38
N LEU A 61 17.67 7.23 16.75
CA LEU A 61 18.99 6.61 16.66
C LEU A 61 19.90 7.10 17.79
N ALA A 62 20.90 6.30 18.15
CA ALA A 62 21.90 6.67 19.18
C ALA A 62 22.68 7.94 18.83
N SER A 63 22.76 8.31 17.55
CA SER A 63 23.37 9.55 17.05
C SER A 63 22.53 10.82 17.31
N GLY A 64 21.30 10.69 17.85
CA GLY A 64 20.33 11.78 17.94
C GLY A 64 19.56 12.04 16.63
N GLU A 65 19.83 11.27 15.60
CA GLU A 65 19.06 11.25 14.36
C GLU A 65 17.75 10.47 14.54
N ARG A 66 16.83 10.59 13.59
CA ARG A 66 15.61 9.78 13.52
C ARG A 66 15.60 8.98 12.22
N LEU A 67 15.15 7.73 12.34
CA LEU A 67 14.94 6.82 11.22
C LEU A 67 13.44 6.65 10.98
N PHE A 68 13.01 6.91 9.76
CA PHE A 68 11.65 6.68 9.29
C PHE A 68 11.65 5.42 8.42
N SER A 69 10.91 4.42 8.84
CA SER A 69 10.74 3.14 8.13
C SER A 69 9.27 2.85 7.89
N THR A 70 8.93 2.39 6.70
CA THR A 70 7.58 1.91 6.38
C THR A 70 7.51 0.39 6.48
N ASP A 71 6.33 -0.19 6.30
CA ASP A 71 6.12 -1.64 6.26
C ASP A 71 6.97 -2.35 5.19
N PHE A 72 6.97 -3.68 5.22
CA PHE A 72 7.78 -4.49 4.31
C PHE A 72 7.52 -4.21 2.83
N HIS A 73 6.27 -3.97 2.44
CA HIS A 73 5.89 -3.73 1.05
C HIS A 73 5.88 -2.26 0.65
N GLY A 74 6.02 -1.33 1.60
CA GLY A 74 5.90 0.09 1.37
C GLY A 74 4.45 0.53 1.09
N TYR A 75 3.47 -0.17 1.62
CA TYR A 75 2.06 0.19 1.48
C TYR A 75 1.68 1.48 2.20
N PHE A 76 2.42 1.82 3.25
CA PHE A 76 2.23 3.11 3.91
C PHE A 76 2.92 4.21 3.11
N PRO A 77 2.18 5.12 2.46
CA PRO A 77 2.77 6.16 1.64
C PRO A 77 3.54 7.14 2.52
N LEU A 78 4.74 7.51 2.11
CA LEU A 78 5.54 8.51 2.79
C LEU A 78 6.19 9.43 1.77
N PHE A 79 5.99 10.73 1.95
CA PHE A 79 6.56 11.78 1.12
C PHE A 79 7.55 12.57 1.91
N TYR A 80 8.60 13.04 1.25
CA TYR A 80 9.60 13.89 1.87
C TYR A 80 9.93 15.10 0.99
N TYR A 81 10.04 16.23 1.63
CA TYR A 81 10.59 17.47 1.09
C TYR A 81 12.05 17.59 1.51
N ARG A 82 12.91 17.99 0.60
CA ARG A 82 14.33 18.26 0.87
C ARG A 82 14.84 19.45 0.07
N HIS A 83 15.29 20.46 0.78
CA HIS A 83 16.00 21.61 0.20
C HIS A 83 16.99 22.18 1.20
N ASP A 84 18.27 22.16 0.86
CA ASP A 84 19.37 22.51 1.76
C ASP A 84 19.32 21.72 3.08
N THR A 85 19.23 22.44 4.22
CA THR A 85 19.09 21.83 5.55
C THR A 85 17.65 21.63 5.99
N HIS A 86 16.69 22.19 5.23
CA HIS A 86 15.26 22.07 5.53
C HIS A 86 14.69 20.76 5.01
N TRP A 87 13.98 20.08 5.86
CA TRP A 87 13.26 18.87 5.48
C TRP A 87 11.90 18.78 6.15
N LEU A 88 10.96 18.18 5.45
CA LEU A 88 9.64 17.80 5.94
C LEU A 88 9.36 16.36 5.53
N VAL A 89 8.61 15.62 6.35
CA VAL A 89 8.15 14.27 6.05
C VAL A 89 6.67 14.15 6.43
N SER A 90 5.86 13.58 5.56
CA SER A 90 4.42 13.41 5.78
C SER A 90 3.89 12.19 5.02
N PRO A 91 2.86 11.49 5.54
CA PRO A 91 2.14 10.49 4.78
C PRO A 91 1.23 11.08 3.68
N SER A 92 1.03 12.40 3.66
CA SER A 92 0.19 13.08 2.67
C SER A 92 1.01 14.09 1.85
N PHE A 93 1.01 13.90 0.54
CA PHE A 93 1.63 14.85 -0.39
C PHE A 93 1.00 16.24 -0.31
N GLU A 94 -0.34 16.33 -0.24
CA GLU A 94 -1.04 17.61 -0.17
C GLU A 94 -0.66 18.38 1.10
N VAL A 95 -0.66 17.70 2.23
CA VAL A 95 -0.30 18.29 3.54
C VAL A 95 1.16 18.75 3.51
N LEU A 96 2.05 17.93 2.95
CA LEU A 96 3.47 18.25 2.83
C LEU A 96 3.71 19.49 1.95
N ALA A 97 3.12 19.52 0.76
CA ALA A 97 3.24 20.63 -0.18
C ALA A 97 2.68 21.94 0.42
N ARG A 98 1.52 21.86 1.08
CA ARG A 98 0.91 23.01 1.77
C ARG A 98 1.80 23.53 2.89
N ALA A 99 2.38 22.64 3.68
CA ALA A 99 3.27 23.01 4.77
C ALA A 99 4.58 23.65 4.28
N ALA A 100 5.14 23.15 3.18
CA ALA A 100 6.30 23.76 2.54
C ALA A 100 5.97 25.18 2.05
N HIS A 101 4.85 25.34 1.35
CA HIS A 101 4.37 26.65 0.88
C HIS A 101 4.12 27.64 2.01
N GLN A 102 3.44 27.24 3.09
CA GLN A 102 3.16 28.09 4.26
C GLN A 102 4.43 28.56 4.97
N ARG A 103 5.53 27.79 4.89
CA ARG A 103 6.84 28.14 5.44
C ARG A 103 7.70 28.96 4.48
N GLY A 104 7.20 29.29 3.29
CA GLY A 104 7.95 30.00 2.26
C GLY A 104 9.11 29.19 1.67
N LEU A 105 9.06 27.87 1.80
CA LEU A 105 10.07 26.98 1.22
C LEU A 105 9.86 26.86 -0.30
N PRO A 106 10.94 26.72 -1.09
CA PRO A 106 10.84 26.60 -2.55
C PRO A 106 9.99 25.41 -2.96
N LEU A 107 9.12 25.61 -3.94
CA LEU A 107 8.38 24.57 -4.63
C LEU A 107 8.40 24.90 -6.12
N THR A 108 9.10 24.09 -6.91
CA THR A 108 9.20 24.23 -8.36
C THR A 108 8.55 23.06 -9.07
N LEU A 109 7.80 23.35 -10.14
CA LEU A 109 7.07 22.32 -10.86
C LEU A 109 8.03 21.40 -11.63
N ARG A 110 7.76 20.12 -11.58
CA ARG A 110 8.40 19.08 -12.39
C ARG A 110 7.61 18.89 -13.67
N ASP A 111 7.86 19.75 -14.67
CA ASP A 111 7.05 19.87 -15.89
C ASP A 111 6.83 18.54 -16.62
N HIS A 112 7.83 17.69 -16.71
CA HIS A 112 7.72 16.41 -17.42
C HIS A 112 6.77 15.42 -16.70
N GLN A 113 6.67 15.46 -15.38
CA GLN A 113 5.67 14.67 -14.63
C GLN A 113 4.26 15.19 -14.87
N LEU A 114 4.06 16.50 -14.89
CA LEU A 114 2.76 17.09 -15.21
C LEU A 114 2.33 16.77 -16.63
N GLN A 115 3.26 16.79 -17.59
CA GLN A 115 2.98 16.42 -18.98
C GLN A 115 2.66 14.92 -19.08
N ALA A 116 3.37 14.05 -18.35
CA ALA A 116 3.04 12.64 -18.28
C ALA A 116 1.61 12.42 -17.79
N TRP A 117 1.21 13.11 -16.74
CA TRP A 117 -0.15 12.99 -16.18
C TRP A 117 -1.25 13.56 -17.10
N SER A 118 -0.93 14.50 -17.97
CA SER A 118 -1.86 15.01 -18.96
C SER A 118 -2.04 14.07 -20.16
N SER A 119 -1.14 13.09 -20.32
CA SER A 119 -1.26 12.08 -21.37
C SER A 119 -2.38 11.08 -21.07
N PRO A 120 -3.16 10.67 -22.08
CA PRO A 120 -4.24 9.68 -21.89
C PRO A 120 -3.74 8.24 -21.71
N ALA A 121 -2.42 8.01 -21.76
CA ALA A 121 -1.86 6.66 -21.66
C ALA A 121 -1.88 6.16 -20.20
N PRO A 122 -2.35 4.93 -19.94
CA PRO A 122 -2.50 4.44 -18.56
C PRO A 122 -1.19 4.47 -17.75
N LEU A 123 -0.07 4.07 -18.33
CA LEU A 123 1.22 4.04 -17.62
C LEU A 123 1.66 5.44 -17.16
N THR A 124 1.39 6.48 -17.95
CA THR A 124 1.76 7.86 -17.59
C THR A 124 0.89 8.46 -16.49
N GLN A 125 -0.27 7.87 -16.26
CA GLN A 125 -1.19 8.26 -15.17
C GLN A 125 -0.92 7.53 -13.86
N MET A 126 0.02 6.61 -13.84
CA MET A 126 0.44 5.87 -12.62
C MET A 126 1.75 6.44 -12.06
N PRO A 127 2.04 6.28 -10.75
CA PRO A 127 3.37 6.54 -10.23
C PRO A 127 4.33 5.48 -10.74
N VAL A 128 5.10 5.83 -11.76
CA VAL A 128 6.13 4.95 -12.33
C VAL A 128 7.51 5.22 -11.73
N SER A 129 7.60 6.19 -10.83
CA SER A 129 8.83 6.58 -10.13
C SER A 129 8.48 7.24 -8.78
N ALA A 130 9.48 7.44 -7.93
CA ALA A 130 9.34 8.20 -6.69
C ALA A 130 9.01 9.68 -6.91
N CYS A 131 9.09 10.17 -8.15
CA CYS A 131 8.92 11.56 -8.51
C CYS A 131 7.48 12.06 -8.31
N THR A 132 7.35 13.26 -7.72
CA THR A 132 6.08 13.98 -7.59
C THR A 132 6.01 15.17 -8.55
N PRO A 133 4.91 15.94 -8.60
CA PRO A 133 4.83 17.18 -9.37
C PRO A 133 5.81 18.29 -8.99
N PHE A 134 6.43 18.20 -7.81
CA PHE A 134 7.42 19.18 -7.36
C PHE A 134 8.81 18.57 -7.34
N ASN A 135 9.82 19.34 -7.77
CA ASN A 135 11.21 18.88 -7.77
C ASN A 135 11.78 18.63 -6.36
N GLU A 136 11.25 19.32 -5.35
CA GLU A 136 11.70 19.25 -3.96
C GLU A 136 10.96 18.21 -3.12
N ILE A 137 9.92 17.56 -3.69
CA ILE A 137 9.13 16.53 -3.01
C ILE A 137 9.19 15.24 -3.79
N ASP A 138 9.62 14.18 -3.13
CA ASP A 138 9.55 12.82 -3.66
C ASP A 138 8.77 11.89 -2.72
N MET A 139 8.32 10.75 -3.25
CA MET A 139 7.75 9.65 -2.49
C MET A 139 8.88 8.70 -2.06
N LEU A 140 8.80 8.18 -0.85
CA LEU A 140 9.76 7.17 -0.40
C LEU A 140 9.51 5.85 -1.13
N SER A 141 10.56 5.31 -1.74
CA SER A 141 10.51 3.98 -2.35
C SER A 141 10.44 2.89 -1.26
N TYR A 142 9.80 1.77 -1.57
CA TYR A 142 9.62 0.65 -0.64
C TYR A 142 10.94 0.07 -0.10
N ASP A 143 12.02 0.18 -0.85
CA ASP A 143 13.37 -0.31 -0.51
C ASP A 143 14.27 0.75 0.15
N GLN A 144 13.69 1.89 0.53
CA GLN A 144 14.40 3.00 1.15
C GLN A 144 13.85 3.34 2.53
N GLU A 145 14.67 4.01 3.31
CA GLU A 145 14.36 4.61 4.61
C GLU A 145 14.89 6.04 4.64
N ILE A 146 14.24 6.88 5.43
CA ILE A 146 14.69 8.26 5.64
C ILE A 146 15.43 8.34 6.96
N ILE A 147 16.59 8.99 6.96
CA ILE A 147 17.30 9.40 8.18
C ILE A 147 17.35 10.92 8.22
N THR A 148 16.90 11.49 9.33
CA THR A 148 16.91 12.93 9.54
C THR A 148 17.72 13.30 10.78
N GLY A 149 18.39 14.45 10.71
CA GLY A 149 19.19 14.98 11.82
C GLY A 149 19.61 16.42 11.58
N PRO A 150 20.56 16.95 12.37
CA PRO A 150 21.05 18.33 12.23
C PRO A 150 21.66 18.63 10.86
N SER A 151 22.17 17.59 10.17
CA SER A 151 22.75 17.71 8.82
C SER A 151 21.73 17.65 7.69
N GLY A 152 20.43 17.56 8.00
CA GLY A 152 19.37 17.45 7.01
C GLY A 152 18.75 16.05 6.90
N LEU A 153 18.23 15.75 5.72
CA LEU A 153 17.59 14.49 5.37
C LEU A 153 18.47 13.71 4.37
N ARG A 154 18.66 12.42 4.64
CA ARG A 154 19.32 11.50 3.71
C ARG A 154 18.53 10.21 3.58
N LEU A 155 18.62 9.59 2.42
CA LEU A 155 18.03 8.28 2.16
C LEU A 155 19.04 7.18 2.48
N ARG A 156 18.55 6.06 2.97
CA ARG A 156 19.32 4.86 3.20
C ARG A 156 18.63 3.69 2.48
N GLN A 157 19.41 2.95 1.70
CA GLN A 157 18.92 1.73 1.08
C GLN A 157 18.62 0.67 2.14
N ARG A 158 17.44 0.07 2.06
CA ARG A 158 16.98 -1.01 2.90
C ARG A 158 17.28 -2.33 2.23
N ARG A 159 18.04 -3.19 2.89
CA ARG A 159 18.29 -4.55 2.40
C ARG A 159 17.22 -5.47 2.97
N ARG A 160 16.54 -6.18 2.10
CA ARG A 160 15.53 -7.17 2.46
C ARG A 160 16.03 -8.56 2.04
N ASN A 161 15.96 -9.50 2.96
CA ASN A 161 16.26 -10.89 2.65
C ASN A 161 14.92 -11.62 2.52
N VAL A 162 14.56 -11.98 1.29
CA VAL A 162 13.45 -12.88 1.01
C VAL A 162 14.07 -14.18 0.53
N SER A 163 13.94 -15.25 1.30
CA SER A 163 14.38 -16.59 0.87
C SER A 163 13.29 -17.60 1.19
N ALA A 164 13.01 -18.46 0.24
CA ALA A 164 12.27 -19.69 0.45
C ALA A 164 13.06 -20.80 -0.25
N ASP A 165 13.20 -21.95 0.41
CA ASP A 165 13.97 -23.07 -0.13
C ASP A 165 13.27 -23.72 -1.33
N SER A 166 11.91 -23.67 -1.34
CA SER A 166 11.10 -24.13 -2.45
C SER A 166 9.78 -23.37 -2.52
N TYR A 167 9.07 -23.50 -3.66
CA TYR A 167 7.71 -22.98 -3.81
C TYR A 167 6.73 -23.60 -2.78
N ALA A 168 6.90 -24.90 -2.49
CA ALA A 168 6.05 -25.58 -1.51
C ALA A 168 6.26 -25.03 -0.09
N ASP A 169 7.51 -24.73 0.28
CA ASP A 169 7.84 -24.14 1.59
C ASP A 169 7.32 -22.68 1.67
N ALA A 170 7.46 -21.91 0.61
CA ALA A 170 6.93 -20.57 0.53
C ALA A 170 5.40 -20.55 0.70
N LEU A 171 4.69 -21.46 0.01
CA LEU A 171 3.24 -21.58 0.10
C LEU A 171 2.79 -22.05 1.49
N ALA A 172 3.46 -23.03 2.06
CA ALA A 172 3.17 -23.50 3.42
C ALA A 172 3.40 -22.39 4.45
N GLY A 173 4.49 -21.64 4.32
CA GLY A 173 4.80 -20.47 5.15
C GLY A 173 3.74 -19.37 5.03
N LEU A 174 3.30 -19.05 3.82
CA LEU A 174 2.24 -18.07 3.57
C LEU A 174 0.93 -18.50 4.26
N ILE A 175 0.51 -19.75 4.09
CA ILE A 175 -0.72 -20.28 4.68
C ILE A 175 -0.63 -20.25 6.22
N ALA A 176 0.49 -20.67 6.80
CA ALA A 176 0.70 -20.66 8.24
C ALA A 176 0.69 -19.23 8.81
N THR A 177 1.39 -18.31 8.15
CA THR A 177 1.46 -16.90 8.54
C THR A 177 0.09 -16.24 8.51
N TRP A 178 -0.62 -16.33 7.39
CA TRP A 178 -1.95 -15.73 7.28
C TRP A 178 -2.99 -16.43 8.13
N GLY A 179 -2.87 -17.74 8.33
CA GLY A 179 -3.71 -18.48 9.29
C GLY A 179 -3.57 -17.94 10.71
N GLY A 180 -2.34 -17.76 11.17
CA GLY A 180 -2.07 -17.13 12.48
C GLY A 180 -2.66 -15.73 12.58
N ARG A 181 -2.46 -14.87 11.58
CA ARG A 181 -2.99 -13.50 11.54
C ARG A 181 -4.52 -13.44 11.55
N ILE A 182 -5.19 -14.32 10.80
CA ILE A 182 -6.65 -14.43 10.80
C ILE A 182 -7.15 -14.74 12.22
N LEU A 183 -6.53 -15.67 12.91
CA LEU A 183 -6.89 -15.99 14.30
C LEU A 183 -6.62 -14.82 15.24
N THR A 184 -5.46 -14.16 15.12
CA THR A 184 -5.13 -12.96 15.91
C THR A 184 -6.16 -11.84 15.73
N ILE A 185 -6.60 -11.57 14.50
CA ILE A 185 -7.64 -10.58 14.21
C ILE A 185 -8.95 -10.94 14.92
N LEU A 186 -9.39 -12.20 14.81
CA LEU A 186 -10.62 -12.68 15.42
C LEU A 186 -10.55 -12.72 16.96
N ASP A 187 -9.43 -13.15 17.52
CA ASP A 187 -9.20 -13.20 18.96
C ASP A 187 -9.08 -11.80 19.58
N GLY A 188 -8.61 -10.84 18.79
CA GLY A 188 -8.64 -9.40 19.13
C GLY A 188 -10.03 -8.76 19.06
N GLY A 189 -11.08 -9.52 18.77
CA GLY A 189 -12.46 -9.04 18.71
C GLY A 189 -12.80 -8.24 17.44
N MET A 190 -11.93 -8.23 16.44
CA MET A 190 -12.21 -7.60 15.16
C MET A 190 -12.97 -8.56 14.24
N ALA A 191 -13.84 -8.00 13.40
CA ALA A 191 -14.53 -8.76 12.39
C ALA A 191 -13.74 -8.79 11.07
N ILE A 192 -13.92 -9.85 10.31
CA ILE A 192 -13.35 -10.02 8.98
C ILE A 192 -14.45 -9.84 7.92
N ARG A 193 -14.19 -9.00 6.93
CA ARG A 193 -14.92 -8.98 5.68
C ARG A 193 -14.06 -9.66 4.61
N ALA A 194 -14.63 -10.63 3.90
CA ALA A 194 -13.98 -11.28 2.76
C ALA A 194 -14.77 -10.99 1.49
N ASP A 195 -14.15 -10.34 0.50
CA ASP A 195 -14.78 -10.12 -0.80
C ASP A 195 -14.54 -11.34 -1.68
N LEU A 196 -15.62 -11.95 -2.18
CA LEU A 196 -15.61 -13.15 -2.98
C LEU A 196 -16.16 -12.89 -4.40
N SER A 197 -15.40 -13.28 -5.40
CA SER A 197 -15.80 -13.23 -6.81
C SER A 197 -15.56 -14.59 -7.49
N GLY A 198 -15.86 -14.69 -8.79
CA GLY A 198 -15.47 -15.82 -9.62
C GLY A 198 -13.97 -15.92 -9.90
N GLY A 199 -13.19 -14.88 -9.57
CA GLY A 199 -11.75 -14.83 -9.74
C GLY A 199 -10.98 -15.79 -8.82
N VAL A 200 -9.83 -16.27 -9.27
CA VAL A 200 -8.99 -17.20 -8.49
C VAL A 200 -8.46 -16.58 -7.21
N ASP A 201 -8.14 -15.28 -7.23
CA ASP A 201 -7.47 -14.59 -6.13
C ASP A 201 -8.37 -14.46 -4.90
N SER A 202 -9.59 -13.96 -5.06
CA SER A 202 -10.57 -13.87 -3.96
C SER A 202 -10.96 -15.23 -3.41
N ARG A 203 -11.02 -16.26 -4.28
CA ARG A 203 -11.26 -17.65 -3.85
C ARG A 203 -10.09 -18.22 -3.05
N THR A 204 -8.85 -17.87 -3.42
CA THR A 204 -7.66 -18.26 -2.66
C THR A 204 -7.68 -17.64 -1.26
N VAL A 205 -8.02 -16.35 -1.15
CA VAL A 205 -8.20 -15.68 0.13
C VAL A 205 -9.23 -16.39 1.00
N LEU A 206 -10.42 -16.65 0.44
CA LEU A 206 -11.47 -17.39 1.17
C LEU A 206 -11.02 -18.80 1.56
N ALA A 207 -10.26 -19.49 0.69
CA ALA A 207 -9.75 -20.83 0.98
C ALA A 207 -8.79 -20.83 2.18
N VAL A 208 -7.92 -19.82 2.30
CA VAL A 208 -7.03 -19.66 3.48
C VAL A 208 -7.85 -19.42 4.74
N ILE A 209 -8.85 -18.53 4.68
CA ILE A 209 -9.75 -18.27 5.82
C ILE A 209 -10.47 -19.56 6.22
N TYR A 210 -11.10 -20.24 5.27
CA TYR A 210 -11.84 -21.49 5.51
C TYR A 210 -10.96 -22.58 6.13
N TRP A 211 -9.79 -22.82 5.54
CA TRP A 211 -8.84 -23.82 6.02
C TRP A 211 -8.33 -23.48 7.43
N THR A 212 -8.05 -22.22 7.71
CA THR A 212 -7.65 -21.74 9.04
C THR A 212 -8.71 -22.05 10.09
N LEU A 213 -9.96 -21.68 9.80
CA LEU A 213 -11.08 -21.92 10.72
C LEU A 213 -11.37 -23.40 10.90
N GLN A 214 -11.27 -24.20 9.84
CA GLN A 214 -11.43 -25.65 9.90
C GLN A 214 -10.35 -26.28 10.79
N SER A 215 -9.10 -25.89 10.61
CA SER A 215 -7.96 -26.39 11.39
C SER A 215 -8.05 -25.99 12.86
N ALA A 216 -8.64 -24.83 13.15
CA ALA A 216 -8.85 -24.35 14.51
C ALA A 216 -10.18 -24.85 15.16
N GLY A 217 -10.99 -25.60 14.43
CA GLY A 217 -12.33 -26.06 14.92
C GLY A 217 -13.34 -24.93 15.08
N ARG A 218 -13.22 -23.82 14.29
CA ARG A 218 -14.00 -22.58 14.42
C ARG A 218 -14.80 -22.25 13.15
N LEU A 219 -15.22 -23.24 12.37
CA LEU A 219 -15.96 -23.02 11.12
C LEU A 219 -17.32 -22.32 11.32
N ASP A 220 -17.89 -22.41 12.52
CA ASP A 220 -19.11 -21.70 12.91
C ASP A 220 -18.99 -20.17 12.77
N LEU A 221 -17.78 -19.65 12.87
CA LEU A 221 -17.51 -18.22 12.69
C LEU A 221 -17.82 -17.71 11.27
N LEU A 222 -17.78 -18.56 10.24
CA LEU A 222 -18.19 -18.19 8.87
C LEU A 222 -19.68 -17.82 8.77
N SER A 223 -20.49 -18.29 9.70
CA SER A 223 -21.93 -17.99 9.79
C SER A 223 -22.26 -17.04 10.93
N SER A 224 -21.26 -16.56 11.65
CA SER A 224 -21.40 -15.63 12.76
C SER A 224 -21.25 -14.18 12.29
N ASP A 225 -21.33 -13.29 13.28
CA ASP A 225 -21.04 -11.88 13.09
C ASP A 225 -19.54 -11.56 13.01
N SER A 226 -18.65 -12.49 13.23
CA SER A 226 -17.22 -12.26 13.18
C SER A 226 -16.66 -12.30 11.75
N ILE A 227 -17.33 -12.99 10.82
CA ILE A 227 -16.90 -13.06 9.44
C ILE A 227 -18.07 -12.77 8.49
N PHE A 228 -17.81 -11.88 7.54
CA PHE A 228 -18.77 -11.43 6.57
C PHE A 228 -18.24 -11.67 5.15
N VAL A 229 -18.84 -12.62 4.44
CA VAL A 229 -18.48 -12.90 3.04
C VAL A 229 -19.39 -12.12 2.11
N ASN A 230 -18.80 -11.30 1.25
CA ASN A 230 -19.52 -10.39 0.37
C ASN A 230 -19.20 -10.65 -1.11
N SER A 231 -20.22 -10.52 -1.98
CA SER A 231 -20.06 -10.58 -3.43
C SER A 231 -21.00 -9.57 -4.09
N HIS A 232 -20.57 -8.97 -5.20
CA HIS A 232 -21.33 -7.93 -5.88
C HIS A 232 -22.42 -8.54 -6.79
N PRO A 233 -23.74 -8.40 -6.50
CA PRO A 233 -24.80 -9.03 -7.27
C PRO A 233 -24.89 -8.56 -8.73
N GLY A 234 -24.42 -7.33 -9.03
CA GLY A 234 -24.39 -6.78 -10.39
C GLY A 234 -23.35 -7.43 -11.31
N MET A 235 -22.37 -8.16 -10.74
CA MET A 235 -21.38 -8.94 -11.49
C MET A 235 -21.86 -10.39 -11.61
N ILE A 236 -22.82 -10.64 -12.51
CA ILE A 236 -23.63 -11.86 -12.57
C ILE A 236 -22.79 -13.14 -12.52
N GLY A 237 -21.79 -13.30 -13.39
CA GLY A 237 -20.96 -14.50 -13.44
C GLY A 237 -20.14 -14.73 -12.17
N ASP A 238 -19.58 -13.67 -11.61
CA ASP A 238 -18.84 -13.71 -10.33
C ASP A 238 -19.77 -14.08 -9.17
N TYR A 239 -20.96 -13.49 -9.15
CA TYR A 239 -21.95 -13.73 -8.10
C TYR A 239 -22.51 -15.16 -8.14
N GLU A 240 -22.73 -15.76 -9.33
CA GLU A 240 -23.14 -17.15 -9.47
C GLU A 240 -22.10 -18.11 -8.90
N VAL A 241 -20.82 -17.88 -9.19
CA VAL A 241 -19.72 -18.68 -8.62
C VAL A 241 -19.66 -18.52 -7.10
N ALA A 242 -19.72 -17.28 -6.60
CA ALA A 242 -19.71 -17.00 -5.15
C ALA A 242 -20.90 -17.67 -4.44
N SER A 243 -22.10 -17.61 -5.03
CA SER A 243 -23.31 -18.25 -4.50
C SER A 243 -23.18 -19.78 -4.45
N SER A 244 -22.62 -20.39 -5.50
CA SER A 244 -22.37 -21.83 -5.52
C SER A 244 -21.38 -22.26 -4.42
N ILE A 245 -20.33 -21.49 -4.20
CA ILE A 245 -19.35 -21.75 -3.12
C ILE A 245 -20.00 -21.60 -1.74
N SER A 246 -20.77 -20.53 -1.53
CA SER A 246 -21.51 -20.28 -0.30
C SER A 246 -22.46 -21.43 0.05
N GLN A 247 -23.24 -21.88 -0.92
CA GLN A 247 -24.15 -23.02 -0.74
C GLN A 247 -23.41 -24.32 -0.41
N LYS A 248 -22.30 -24.59 -1.13
CA LYS A 248 -21.49 -25.79 -0.94
C LYS A 248 -20.79 -25.86 0.41
N LEU A 249 -20.32 -24.73 0.90
CA LEU A 249 -19.57 -24.61 2.16
C LEU A 249 -20.45 -24.22 3.36
N GLY A 250 -21.72 -23.86 3.14
CA GLY A 250 -22.71 -23.64 4.18
C GLY A 250 -22.59 -22.34 4.95
N PHE A 251 -22.14 -21.26 4.31
CA PHE A 251 -22.07 -19.92 4.93
C PHE A 251 -22.99 -18.90 4.24
N PRO A 252 -23.49 -17.86 4.94
CA PRO A 252 -24.31 -16.83 4.33
C PRO A 252 -23.48 -15.88 3.46
N LEU A 253 -23.96 -15.61 2.23
CA LEU A 253 -23.40 -14.62 1.32
C LEU A 253 -24.22 -13.33 1.43
N ASN A 254 -23.55 -12.16 1.48
CA ASN A 254 -24.20 -10.85 1.53
C ASN A 254 -25.22 -10.71 2.65
N ASN A 255 -24.88 -11.08 3.87
CA ASN A 255 -25.80 -10.98 4.99
C ASN A 255 -26.38 -9.55 5.10
N PRO A 256 -27.70 -9.34 4.88
CA PRO A 256 -28.31 -8.03 4.81
C PRO A 256 -28.33 -7.29 6.16
N GLN A 257 -28.15 -8.01 7.26
CA GLN A 257 -28.11 -7.45 8.61
C GLN A 257 -26.77 -6.80 8.93
N ARG A 258 -25.76 -7.00 8.06
CA ARG A 258 -24.42 -6.43 8.23
C ARG A 258 -24.05 -5.57 7.04
N ARG A 259 -23.95 -4.29 7.30
CA ARG A 259 -23.28 -3.33 6.42
C ARG A 259 -21.98 -2.89 7.09
N PRO A 260 -20.84 -3.45 6.71
CA PRO A 260 -19.56 -3.15 7.35
C PRO A 260 -19.00 -1.76 6.99
N TYR A 261 -19.78 -0.92 6.36
CA TYR A 261 -19.36 0.41 5.95
C TYR A 261 -20.53 1.40 5.93
N VAL A 262 -20.22 2.64 6.22
CA VAL A 262 -21.09 3.79 6.03
C VAL A 262 -20.71 4.46 4.73
N MET A 263 -21.70 4.84 3.91
CA MET A 263 -21.43 5.60 2.69
C MET A 263 -20.92 6.99 3.06
N ALA A 264 -19.77 7.36 2.52
CA ALA A 264 -19.27 8.72 2.60
C ALA A 264 -20.09 9.64 1.68
N SER A 265 -20.22 10.90 2.05
CA SER A 265 -20.70 11.93 1.10
C SER A 265 -19.67 12.15 -0.01
N ASP A 266 -20.12 12.70 -1.15
CA ASP A 266 -19.22 13.00 -2.28
C ASP A 266 -18.09 13.94 -1.88
N ASP A 267 -18.37 14.93 -1.01
CA ASP A 267 -17.37 15.87 -0.51
C ASP A 267 -16.33 15.20 0.38
N GLU A 268 -16.74 14.29 1.28
CA GLU A 268 -15.83 13.49 2.11
C GLU A 268 -15.00 12.55 1.27
N ALA A 269 -15.61 11.86 0.31
CA ALA A 269 -14.93 10.95 -0.60
C ALA A 269 -13.87 11.71 -1.43
N PHE A 270 -14.21 12.89 -1.94
CA PHE A 270 -13.29 13.71 -2.72
C PHE A 270 -12.15 14.29 -1.87
N ALA A 271 -12.44 14.74 -0.65
CA ALA A 271 -11.42 15.20 0.29
C ALA A 271 -10.43 14.09 0.63
N THR A 272 -10.93 12.90 0.94
CA THR A 272 -10.14 11.71 1.23
C THR A 272 -9.28 11.32 0.01
N TRP A 273 -9.87 11.30 -1.19
CA TRP A 273 -9.16 11.00 -2.41
C TRP A 273 -8.00 11.97 -2.68
N LYS A 274 -8.18 13.27 -2.49
CA LYS A 274 -7.10 14.25 -2.65
C LYS A 274 -5.93 14.01 -1.69
N GLN A 275 -6.22 13.63 -0.47
CA GLN A 275 -5.19 13.37 0.53
C GLN A 275 -4.36 12.13 0.23
N TYR A 276 -5.00 11.07 -0.32
CA TYR A 276 -4.34 9.78 -0.53
C TYR A 276 -3.69 9.61 -1.90
N ASN A 277 -4.21 10.24 -2.95
CA ASN A 277 -3.92 9.80 -4.32
C ASN A 277 -3.10 10.80 -5.14
N LEU A 278 -2.39 11.77 -4.56
CA LEU A 278 -1.69 12.79 -5.35
C LEU A 278 -2.57 13.45 -6.43
N ALA A 279 -3.89 13.35 -6.32
CA ALA A 279 -4.86 13.73 -7.35
C ALA A 279 -4.64 13.06 -8.73
N ARG A 280 -4.04 11.86 -8.78
CA ARG A 280 -3.64 11.18 -10.03
C ARG A 280 -4.66 10.21 -10.58
N TYR A 281 -5.48 9.61 -9.70
CA TYR A 281 -6.46 8.62 -10.13
C TYR A 281 -7.75 9.28 -10.58
N SER A 282 -8.40 8.60 -11.53
CA SER A 282 -9.74 8.99 -11.95
C SER A 282 -10.70 9.10 -10.74
N PRO A 283 -11.65 10.06 -10.76
CA PRO A 283 -12.70 10.15 -9.75
C PRO A 283 -13.52 8.86 -9.54
N HIS A 284 -13.43 7.90 -10.47
CA HIS A 284 -14.09 6.60 -10.33
C HIS A 284 -13.57 5.75 -9.17
N ILE A 285 -12.42 6.09 -8.59
CA ILE A 285 -11.83 5.38 -7.45
C ILE A 285 -12.00 6.19 -6.16
N LEU A 286 -13.03 7.03 -6.08
CA LEU A 286 -13.34 7.74 -4.85
C LEU A 286 -13.68 6.74 -3.74
N PRO A 287 -13.13 6.92 -2.53
CA PRO A 287 -13.48 6.09 -1.37
C PRO A 287 -14.89 6.43 -0.89
N LEU A 288 -15.88 5.85 -1.56
CA LEU A 288 -17.32 6.10 -1.27
C LEU A 288 -17.79 5.53 0.06
N THR A 289 -16.92 4.84 0.79
CA THR A 289 -17.27 4.20 2.06
C THR A 289 -16.30 4.59 3.16
N THR A 290 -16.81 4.84 4.35
CA THR A 290 -16.01 4.89 5.57
C THR A 290 -15.91 3.48 6.13
N LEU A 291 -14.68 3.05 6.45
CA LEU A 291 -14.44 1.75 7.06
C LEU A 291 -14.64 1.84 8.58
N ASP A 292 -15.30 0.84 9.13
CA ASP A 292 -15.29 0.61 10.56
C ASP A 292 -13.89 0.12 10.97
N SER A 293 -13.27 0.76 11.95
CA SER A 293 -11.94 0.39 12.46
C SER A 293 -11.90 -0.99 13.12
N ALA A 294 -13.06 -1.56 13.46
CA ALA A 294 -13.20 -2.90 14.00
C ALA A 294 -13.34 -3.99 12.92
N ILE A 295 -13.21 -3.64 11.63
CA ILE A 295 -13.36 -4.58 10.52
C ILE A 295 -12.09 -4.61 9.67
N VAL A 296 -11.53 -5.80 9.47
CA VAL A 296 -10.44 -6.06 8.53
C VAL A 296 -11.01 -6.62 7.24
N THR A 297 -10.72 -5.96 6.12
CA THR A 297 -11.19 -6.42 4.80
C THR A 297 -10.10 -7.22 4.10
N PHE A 298 -10.46 -8.43 3.67
CA PHE A 298 -9.68 -9.29 2.80
C PHE A 298 -10.29 -9.29 1.41
N ASN A 299 -9.50 -8.98 0.40
CA ASN A 299 -9.91 -9.02 -1.00
C ASN A 299 -8.87 -9.71 -1.88
N GLY A 300 -9.17 -9.91 -3.15
CA GLY A 300 -8.27 -10.54 -4.12
C GLY A 300 -7.37 -9.57 -4.89
N VAL A 301 -7.33 -8.28 -4.49
CA VAL A 301 -6.47 -7.29 -5.14
C VAL A 301 -5.00 -7.63 -4.89
N GLY A 302 -4.16 -7.47 -5.91
CA GLY A 302 -2.73 -7.83 -5.88
C GLY A 302 -2.42 -9.23 -6.41
N GLY A 303 -3.41 -10.11 -6.59
CA GLY A 303 -3.18 -11.43 -7.18
C GLY A 303 -2.76 -11.38 -8.65
N GLU A 304 -3.15 -10.34 -9.36
CA GLU A 304 -2.70 -10.05 -10.73
C GLU A 304 -1.21 -9.73 -10.84
N GLU A 305 -0.57 -9.25 -9.78
CA GLU A 305 0.87 -8.96 -9.75
C GLU A 305 1.73 -10.22 -9.96
N HIS A 306 1.20 -11.39 -9.64
CA HIS A 306 1.83 -12.68 -9.87
C HIS A 306 1.61 -13.23 -11.29
N ARG A 307 0.85 -12.52 -12.12
CA ARG A 307 0.53 -12.91 -13.49
C ARG A 307 0.98 -11.81 -14.44
N PRO A 308 1.63 -12.13 -15.57
CA PRO A 308 2.01 -11.13 -16.54
C PRO A 308 0.76 -10.48 -17.13
N PHE A 309 0.33 -9.37 -16.54
CA PHE A 309 -0.84 -8.60 -17.00
C PHE A 309 -0.74 -8.21 -18.47
N TYR A 310 0.49 -8.11 -18.96
CA TYR A 310 0.83 -7.71 -20.33
C TYR A 310 0.89 -8.84 -21.34
N GLU A 311 0.63 -10.09 -20.99
CA GLU A 311 0.53 -11.19 -21.99
C GLU A 311 -0.54 -10.93 -23.05
N ARG A 312 -1.60 -10.20 -22.71
CA ARG A 312 -2.67 -9.82 -23.63
C ARG A 312 -2.26 -8.78 -24.67
N PHE A 313 -1.21 -8.02 -24.44
CA PHE A 313 -0.72 -7.01 -25.37
C PHE A 313 0.26 -7.57 -26.40
N GLY A 314 0.34 -8.88 -26.51
CA GLY A 314 1.23 -9.55 -27.39
C GLY A 314 2.69 -9.45 -26.93
N ARG A 315 3.58 -10.15 -27.58
CA ARG A 315 5.02 -10.17 -27.30
C ARG A 315 5.71 -8.86 -27.74
N GLY A 316 5.06 -7.71 -27.47
CA GLY A 316 5.63 -6.41 -27.77
C GLY A 316 6.88 -6.19 -26.93
N SER A 317 7.96 -5.81 -27.55
CA SER A 317 9.16 -5.38 -26.84
C SER A 317 8.86 -4.12 -26.02
N LEU A 318 9.58 -3.89 -24.91
CA LEU A 318 9.52 -2.62 -24.17
C LEU A 318 9.61 -1.41 -25.12
N GLY A 319 10.43 -1.51 -26.19
CA GLY A 319 10.53 -0.47 -27.21
C GLY A 319 9.23 -0.17 -27.97
N GLN A 320 8.34 -1.16 -28.15
CA GLN A 320 7.04 -0.91 -28.79
C GLN A 320 6.08 -0.17 -27.85
N TYR A 321 6.10 -0.48 -26.56
CA TYR A 321 5.36 0.28 -25.55
C TYR A 321 5.87 1.71 -25.45
N ILE A 322 7.19 1.89 -25.35
CA ILE A 322 7.83 3.20 -25.33
C ILE A 322 7.43 4.02 -26.57
N ALA A 323 7.43 3.42 -27.77
CA ALA A 323 7.02 4.10 -29.01
C ALA A 323 5.54 4.52 -28.98
N ALA A 324 4.66 3.68 -28.43
CA ALA A 324 3.24 4.01 -28.26
C ALA A 324 3.04 5.16 -27.26
N TYR A 325 3.72 5.13 -26.12
CA TYR A 325 3.64 6.21 -25.13
C TYR A 325 4.26 7.51 -25.66
N ARG A 326 5.38 7.42 -26.37
CA ARG A 326 6.01 8.57 -27.03
C ARG A 326 5.04 9.35 -27.91
N ALA A 327 4.16 8.66 -28.63
CA ALA A 327 3.17 9.29 -29.49
C ALA A 327 2.11 10.08 -28.72
N THR A 328 1.94 9.88 -27.43
CA THR A 328 0.95 10.57 -26.59
C THR A 328 1.53 11.75 -25.80
N PHE A 329 2.85 11.92 -25.76
CA PHE A 329 3.49 13.04 -25.08
C PHE A 329 3.50 14.29 -25.96
N PRO A 330 3.12 15.46 -25.38
CA PRO A 330 3.12 16.71 -26.11
C PRO A 330 4.53 17.21 -26.43
N ASP A 331 5.53 16.91 -25.59
CA ASP A 331 6.90 17.35 -25.73
C ASP A 331 7.90 16.18 -25.61
N MET A 332 8.81 16.10 -26.60
CA MET A 332 9.82 15.07 -26.67
C MET A 332 10.89 15.19 -25.60
N LEU A 333 11.21 16.39 -25.14
CA LEU A 333 12.17 16.60 -24.07
C LEU A 333 11.57 16.13 -22.73
N ALA A 334 10.32 16.45 -22.49
CA ALA A 334 9.58 15.98 -21.33
C ALA A 334 9.46 14.46 -21.32
N PHE A 335 9.17 13.84 -22.47
CA PHE A 335 9.18 12.39 -22.60
C PHE A 335 10.54 11.77 -22.24
N GLY A 336 11.63 12.37 -22.74
CA GLY A 336 12.98 11.89 -22.43
C GLY A 336 13.31 11.93 -20.94
N ARG A 337 12.91 12.98 -20.25
CA ARG A 337 13.10 13.11 -18.78
C ARG A 337 12.26 12.12 -18.01
N TRP A 338 10.97 11.99 -18.34
CA TRP A 338 10.07 11.01 -17.75
C TRP A 338 10.59 9.56 -17.93
N MET A 339 11.15 9.25 -19.11
CA MET A 339 11.80 7.98 -19.34
C MET A 339 13.08 7.80 -18.51
N GLY A 340 13.81 8.88 -18.23
CA GLY A 340 14.95 8.87 -17.31
C GLY A 340 14.54 8.45 -15.91
N ASP A 341 13.51 9.10 -15.35
CA ASP A 341 12.97 8.75 -14.03
C ASP A 341 12.52 7.28 -13.97
N LEU A 342 11.83 6.80 -15.02
CA LEU A 342 11.41 5.41 -15.11
C LEU A 342 12.59 4.44 -15.16
N HIS A 343 13.66 4.76 -15.90
CA HIS A 343 14.85 3.93 -15.98
C HIS A 343 15.62 3.88 -14.67
N GLU A 344 15.73 4.99 -13.96
CA GLU A 344 16.39 5.03 -12.65
C GLU A 344 15.69 4.08 -11.66
N ASP A 345 14.36 4.01 -11.66
CA ASP A 345 13.61 3.09 -10.80
C ASP A 345 13.71 1.62 -11.25
N ILE A 346 13.71 1.36 -12.57
CA ILE A 346 13.80 -0.01 -13.09
C ILE A 346 15.20 -0.60 -12.92
N ASP A 347 16.24 0.21 -13.08
CA ASP A 347 17.65 -0.22 -13.04
C ASP A 347 18.18 -0.31 -11.60
N LEU A 348 17.41 0.06 -10.58
CA LEU A 348 17.78 -0.17 -9.20
C LEU A 348 18.06 -1.67 -8.97
N PRO A 349 19.23 -2.02 -8.42
CA PRO A 349 19.59 -3.40 -8.16
C PRO A 349 18.72 -3.95 -7.02
N VAL A 350 17.61 -4.56 -7.36
CA VAL A 350 16.79 -5.30 -6.41
C VAL A 350 17.21 -6.77 -6.44
N PRO A 351 17.88 -7.30 -5.43
CA PRO A 351 18.17 -8.72 -5.36
C PRO A 351 16.95 -9.50 -4.89
N PRO A 352 16.72 -10.72 -5.34
CA PRO A 352 17.35 -11.47 -6.44
C PRO A 352 16.35 -11.73 -7.57
N TYR A 353 16.07 -10.73 -8.39
CA TYR A 353 15.25 -10.99 -9.58
C TYR A 353 16.08 -11.68 -10.66
N ASP A 354 15.49 -12.70 -11.27
CA ASP A 354 16.05 -13.34 -12.44
C ASP A 354 16.25 -12.27 -13.54
N HIS A 355 17.49 -12.02 -13.91
CA HIS A 355 17.84 -11.08 -14.98
C HIS A 355 17.15 -11.37 -16.32
N ARG A 356 16.49 -12.52 -16.44
CA ARG A 356 15.66 -12.92 -17.57
C ARG A 356 14.25 -12.32 -17.53
N MET A 357 13.83 -11.73 -16.40
CA MET A 357 12.54 -11.03 -16.34
C MET A 357 12.59 -9.75 -17.19
N PRO A 358 11.59 -9.52 -18.04
CA PRO A 358 11.45 -8.25 -18.73
C PRO A 358 11.42 -7.07 -17.74
N ALA A 359 12.08 -5.97 -18.08
CA ALA A 359 12.16 -4.79 -17.23
C ALA A 359 10.77 -4.27 -16.78
N ALA A 360 9.77 -4.35 -17.68
CA ALA A 360 8.39 -3.97 -17.35
C ALA A 360 7.77 -4.82 -16.21
N ILE A 361 8.14 -6.10 -16.10
CA ILE A 361 7.65 -6.97 -15.01
C ILE A 361 8.39 -6.67 -13.71
N ARG A 362 9.66 -6.27 -13.78
CA ARG A 362 10.44 -5.88 -12.59
C ARG A 362 9.94 -4.59 -11.96
N HIS A 363 9.32 -3.72 -12.76
CA HIS A 363 8.79 -2.44 -12.29
C HIS A 363 7.37 -2.58 -11.69
N TYR A 364 6.62 -3.60 -12.11
CA TYR A 364 5.28 -3.87 -11.61
C TYR A 364 5.36 -4.58 -10.25
#